data_63997ec2ff199baa729733e5f737b1a5
#
_entry.id   63997ec2ff199baa729733e5f737b1a5
#
_cell.length_a   1.000
_cell.length_b   1.000
_cell.length_c   1.000
_cell.angle_alpha   90.00
_cell.angle_beta   90.00
_cell.angle_gamma   90.00
#
_symmetry.space_group_name_H-M   'P 1'
#
loop_
_entity.id
_entity.type
_entity.pdbx_description
1 polymer ?
#
loop_
_entity_poly.entity_id
_entity_poly.type
_entity_poly.pdbx_seq_one_letter_code
_entity_poly.pdbx_strand_id
1 'polypeptide(L)'
;MAKRYIFDRQQSAFVPKKPGVKGVLWAGVRYLLASLFTAVLFYAVFALAFDTDREKLLEKENRLLAAQRDSLTEALSLVEGTVGNLRVRDREIYNNIFNADPPNYIVEARDTLLPDGPELAQQEESDLVWDAFAVASRAESRARQVSEWLSGIEQAFAAEDFSPEAIPSIAPVRNFSPIQTGASVGKKVNPFYKNVRDHTGLDLVAPSGTEVLCSADGKVVKVTRSEKGMGNTVTVEHAGGFRTFYAHLGKVSVSEGQAVRQGRVLGEVGQSGSTFAPCLHYEVLRDGIRQDPVNYFFADLDPATYRDMMIVALTTGQSMD
;
A
#
# COMPACT_ATOMS: atom_id res chain seq x y z
N MET A 1 55.88 39.19 -42.21
CA MET A 1 55.88 38.90 -43.67
C MET A 1 57.24 39.17 -44.25
N ALA A 2 57.90 38.25 -44.88
CA ALA A 2 59.19 38.46 -45.54
C ALA A 2 59.02 39.44 -46.70
N LYS A 3 59.74 40.56 -46.65
CA LYS A 3 59.72 41.56 -47.75
C LYS A 3 60.42 40.92 -48.95
N ARG A 4 59.70 40.74 -50.06
CA ARG A 4 60.27 40.29 -51.32
C ARG A 4 60.83 41.53 -52.08
N TYR A 5 62.11 41.44 -52.47
CA TYR A 5 62.79 42.47 -53.23
C TYR A 5 62.95 42.03 -54.71
N ILE A 6 62.85 42.97 -55.62
CA ILE A 6 63.14 42.81 -57.04
C ILE A 6 64.31 43.73 -57.37
N PHE A 7 65.28 43.20 -58.14
CA PHE A 7 66.39 44.03 -58.60
C PHE A 7 65.93 44.90 -59.73
N ASP A 8 65.97 46.23 -59.53
CA ASP A 8 65.62 47.22 -60.58
C ASP A 8 66.95 47.60 -61.35
N ARG A 9 66.96 47.26 -62.64
CA ARG A 9 68.12 47.46 -63.46
C ARG A 9 68.39 48.93 -63.75
N GLN A 10 67.39 49.83 -63.65
CA GLN A 10 67.58 51.26 -63.89
C GLN A 10 68.18 51.96 -62.68
N GLN A 11 67.86 51.50 -61.48
CA GLN A 11 68.41 52.06 -60.24
C GLN A 11 69.53 51.23 -59.66
N SER A 12 69.94 50.11 -60.30
CA SER A 12 70.98 49.19 -59.81
C SER A 12 70.85 48.85 -58.33
N ALA A 13 69.62 48.80 -57.85
CA ALA A 13 69.28 48.54 -56.44
C ALA A 13 68.12 47.54 -56.25
N PHE A 14 68.10 46.88 -55.11
CA PHE A 14 66.99 46.03 -54.73
C PHE A 14 65.85 46.85 -54.16
N VAL A 15 64.72 46.94 -54.89
CA VAL A 15 63.54 47.67 -54.51
C VAL A 15 62.46 46.72 -53.96
N PRO A 16 61.80 47.06 -52.86
CA PRO A 16 60.76 46.19 -52.35
C PRO A 16 59.60 46.07 -53.31
N LYS A 17 59.23 44.83 -53.66
CA LYS A 17 58.12 44.53 -54.58
C LYS A 17 56.80 44.95 -53.93
N LYS A 18 56.15 45.99 -54.50
CA LYS A 18 54.83 46.38 -54.06
C LYS A 18 53.82 45.21 -54.37
N PRO A 19 52.99 44.82 -53.40
CA PRO A 19 52.01 43.76 -53.68
C PRO A 19 51.02 44.21 -54.74
N GLY A 20 50.84 43.40 -55.79
CA GLY A 20 49.81 43.67 -56.77
C GLY A 20 48.42 43.59 -56.20
N VAL A 21 47.42 44.20 -56.85
CA VAL A 21 46.01 44.25 -56.40
C VAL A 21 45.49 42.87 -55.99
N LYS A 22 45.83 41.82 -56.73
CA LYS A 22 45.48 40.44 -56.40
C LYS A 22 46.09 39.97 -55.06
N GLY A 23 47.32 40.40 -54.76
CA GLY A 23 47.96 40.03 -53.48
C GLY A 23 47.37 40.71 -52.24
N VAL A 24 46.98 41.98 -52.42
CA VAL A 24 46.24 42.73 -51.38
C VAL A 24 44.85 42.13 -51.12
N LEU A 25 44.15 41.81 -52.21
CA LEU A 25 42.81 41.21 -52.13
C LEU A 25 42.86 39.84 -51.44
N TRP A 26 43.83 38.98 -51.78
CA TRP A 26 44.04 37.66 -51.14
C TRP A 26 44.44 37.79 -49.69
N ALA A 27 45.24 38.79 -49.35
CA ALA A 27 45.58 39.05 -47.92
C ALA A 27 44.33 39.52 -47.15
N GLY A 28 43.50 40.38 -47.75
CA GLY A 28 42.20 40.78 -47.17
C GLY A 28 41.28 39.63 -46.92
N VAL A 29 41.11 38.72 -47.90
CA VAL A 29 40.26 37.52 -47.75
C VAL A 29 40.78 36.60 -46.62
N ARG A 30 42.12 36.41 -46.55
CA ARG A 30 42.72 35.60 -45.44
C ARG A 30 42.47 36.21 -44.05
N TYR A 31 42.58 37.50 -43.90
CA TYR A 31 42.28 38.19 -42.65
C TYR A 31 40.79 38.11 -42.29
N LEU A 32 39.92 38.23 -43.31
CA LEU A 32 38.48 38.08 -43.11
C LEU A 32 38.11 36.65 -42.66
N LEU A 33 38.69 35.65 -43.31
CA LEU A 33 38.46 34.24 -42.93
C LEU A 33 39.06 33.96 -41.52
N ALA A 34 40.24 34.50 -41.19
CA ALA A 34 40.81 34.33 -39.88
C ALA A 34 39.98 35.04 -38.78
N SER A 35 39.45 36.23 -39.06
CA SER A 35 38.59 36.94 -38.09
C SER A 35 37.22 36.22 -37.94
N LEU A 36 36.65 35.67 -39.01
CA LEU A 36 35.44 34.86 -38.93
C LEU A 36 35.67 33.60 -38.09
N PHE A 37 36.79 32.91 -38.32
CA PHE A 37 37.12 31.71 -37.57
C PHE A 37 37.31 32.02 -36.08
N THR A 38 38.02 33.10 -35.74
CA THR A 38 38.18 33.53 -34.34
C THR A 38 36.85 33.95 -33.72
N ALA A 39 35.97 34.60 -34.44
CA ALA A 39 34.63 34.99 -33.95
C ALA A 39 33.76 33.74 -33.67
N VAL A 40 33.76 32.76 -34.56
CA VAL A 40 33.02 31.47 -34.37
C VAL A 40 33.63 30.71 -33.17
N LEU A 41 34.94 30.67 -33.03
CA LEU A 41 35.59 30.03 -31.90
C LEU A 41 35.22 30.71 -30.58
N PHE A 42 35.24 32.04 -30.54
CA PHE A 42 34.81 32.81 -29.39
C PHE A 42 33.36 32.60 -29.00
N TYR A 43 32.47 32.55 -30.04
CA TYR A 43 31.07 32.26 -29.85
C TYR A 43 30.83 30.83 -29.28
N ALA A 44 31.58 29.86 -29.80
CA ALA A 44 31.50 28.48 -29.33
C ALA A 44 31.94 28.35 -27.87
N VAL A 45 33.08 29.00 -27.51
CA VAL A 45 33.57 29.04 -26.13
C VAL A 45 32.58 29.77 -25.20
N PHE A 46 32.01 30.89 -25.67
CA PHE A 46 31.01 31.63 -24.92
C PHE A 46 29.74 30.78 -24.69
N ALA A 47 29.24 30.10 -25.73
CA ALA A 47 28.07 29.25 -25.63
C ALA A 47 28.27 28.02 -24.71
N LEU A 48 29.54 27.54 -24.59
CA LEU A 48 29.88 26.45 -23.66
C LEU A 48 30.13 26.95 -22.22
N ALA A 49 30.52 28.21 -22.04
CA ALA A 49 30.89 28.78 -20.75
C ALA A 49 29.73 29.50 -20.03
N PHE A 50 28.74 29.95 -20.78
CA PHE A 50 27.62 30.73 -20.26
C PHE A 50 26.29 30.09 -20.67
N ASP A 51 25.60 29.49 -19.69
CA ASP A 51 24.23 29.03 -19.87
C ASP A 51 23.30 30.21 -20.14
N THR A 52 22.46 30.09 -21.12
CA THR A 52 21.39 31.05 -21.38
C THR A 52 20.35 31.01 -20.26
N ASP A 53 19.63 32.12 -20.05
CA ASP A 53 18.55 32.17 -19.04
C ASP A 53 17.51 31.10 -19.29
N ARG A 54 17.31 30.69 -20.54
CA ARG A 54 16.41 29.60 -20.91
C ARG A 54 16.95 28.23 -20.49
N GLU A 55 18.24 27.99 -20.64
CA GLU A 55 18.89 26.74 -20.18
C GLU A 55 18.83 26.60 -18.67
N LYS A 56 19.09 27.68 -17.93
CA LYS A 56 18.95 27.70 -16.45
C LYS A 56 17.52 27.44 -16.01
N LEU A 57 16.52 27.96 -16.74
CA LEU A 57 15.13 27.70 -16.44
C LEU A 57 14.77 26.22 -16.69
N LEU A 58 15.17 25.66 -17.82
CA LEU A 58 14.96 24.26 -18.17
C LEU A 58 15.67 23.30 -17.19
N GLU A 59 16.89 23.65 -16.77
CA GLU A 59 17.62 22.87 -15.77
C GLU A 59 16.90 22.87 -14.42
N LYS A 60 16.38 24.02 -14.02
CA LYS A 60 15.58 24.15 -12.80
C LYS A 60 14.28 23.35 -12.87
N GLU A 61 13.57 23.40 -14.01
CA GLU A 61 12.37 22.59 -14.25
C GLU A 61 12.69 21.11 -14.25
N ASN A 62 13.77 20.68 -14.91
CA ASN A 62 14.20 19.28 -14.91
C ASN A 62 14.57 18.78 -13.50
N ARG A 63 15.21 19.59 -12.68
CA ARG A 63 15.50 19.24 -11.28
C ARG A 63 14.22 19.10 -10.46
N LEU A 64 13.25 19.99 -10.64
CA LEU A 64 11.96 19.90 -9.96
C LEU A 64 11.18 18.66 -10.40
N LEU A 65 11.14 18.38 -11.71
CA LEU A 65 10.49 17.19 -12.26
C LEU A 65 11.17 15.91 -11.78
N ALA A 66 12.50 15.88 -11.72
CA ALA A 66 13.24 14.74 -11.18
C ALA A 66 12.90 14.50 -9.70
N ALA A 67 12.88 15.56 -8.88
CA ALA A 67 12.51 15.43 -7.47
C ALA A 67 11.06 14.97 -7.27
N GLN A 68 10.12 15.47 -8.09
CA GLN A 68 8.74 15.03 -8.07
C GLN A 68 8.60 13.57 -8.51
N ARG A 69 9.33 13.15 -9.54
CA ARG A 69 9.36 11.76 -10.00
C ARG A 69 9.83 10.81 -8.90
N ASP A 70 10.90 11.15 -8.22
CA ASP A 70 11.47 10.32 -7.16
C ASP A 70 10.49 10.20 -5.98
N SER A 71 9.86 11.31 -5.57
CA SER A 71 8.79 11.30 -4.54
C SER A 71 7.57 10.47 -4.96
N LEU A 72 7.13 10.58 -6.23
CA LEU A 72 6.02 9.78 -6.77
C LEU A 72 6.39 8.30 -6.84
N THR A 73 7.62 7.96 -7.18
CA THR A 73 8.10 6.57 -7.24
C THR A 73 8.11 5.96 -5.84
N GLU A 74 8.55 6.71 -4.83
CA GLU A 74 8.51 6.27 -3.43
C GLU A 74 7.07 6.07 -2.94
N ALA A 75 6.17 7.02 -3.22
CA ALA A 75 4.75 6.89 -2.88
C ALA A 75 4.10 5.70 -3.60
N LEU A 76 4.43 5.47 -4.87
CA LEU A 76 3.92 4.33 -5.64
C LEU A 76 4.39 3.00 -5.06
N SER A 77 5.67 2.89 -4.70
CA SER A 77 6.22 1.68 -4.07
C SER A 77 5.55 1.37 -2.73
N LEU A 78 5.25 2.42 -1.94
CA LEU A 78 4.51 2.28 -0.67
C LEU A 78 3.07 1.77 -0.92
N VAL A 79 2.39 2.34 -1.92
CA VAL A 79 1.04 1.90 -2.32
C VAL A 79 1.06 0.47 -2.83
N GLU A 80 2.00 0.10 -3.70
CA GLU A 80 2.15 -1.27 -4.20
C GLU A 80 2.42 -2.26 -3.06
N GLY A 81 3.30 -1.93 -2.13
CA GLY A 81 3.56 -2.73 -0.94
C GLY A 81 2.32 -2.90 -0.07
N THR A 82 1.55 -1.82 0.13
CA THR A 82 0.31 -1.84 0.91
C THR A 82 -0.76 -2.71 0.24
N VAL A 83 -0.95 -2.54 -1.08
CA VAL A 83 -1.90 -3.35 -1.87
C VAL A 83 -1.48 -4.82 -1.89
N GLY A 84 -0.17 -5.10 -1.98
CA GLY A 84 0.36 -6.47 -1.89
C GLY A 84 0.03 -7.13 -0.55
N ASN A 85 0.24 -6.42 0.55
CA ASN A 85 -0.10 -6.89 1.90
C ASN A 85 -1.61 -7.09 2.08
N LEU A 86 -2.43 -6.17 1.55
CA LEU A 86 -3.89 -6.31 1.58
C LEU A 86 -4.37 -7.55 0.81
N ARG A 87 -3.77 -7.86 -0.35
CA ARG A 87 -4.10 -9.07 -1.13
C ARG A 87 -3.79 -10.37 -0.38
N VAL A 88 -2.65 -10.42 0.31
CA VAL A 88 -2.29 -11.59 1.14
C VAL A 88 -3.32 -11.78 2.25
N ARG A 89 -3.68 -10.70 2.94
CA ARG A 89 -4.70 -10.74 4.01
C ARG A 89 -6.09 -11.06 3.49
N ASP A 90 -6.48 -10.49 2.38
CA ASP A 90 -7.76 -10.80 1.73
C ASP A 90 -7.86 -12.31 1.44
N ARG A 91 -6.79 -12.91 0.91
CA ARG A 91 -6.71 -14.36 0.69
C ARG A 91 -6.81 -15.15 2.00
N GLU A 92 -6.14 -14.70 3.05
CA GLU A 92 -6.23 -15.36 4.36
C GLU A 92 -7.65 -15.28 4.93
N ILE A 93 -8.32 -14.15 4.80
CA ILE A 93 -9.71 -13.94 5.23
C ILE A 93 -10.64 -14.89 4.45
N TYR A 94 -10.54 -14.89 3.13
CA TYR A 94 -11.38 -15.75 2.29
C TYR A 94 -11.16 -17.22 2.59
N ASN A 95 -9.91 -17.67 2.69
CA ASN A 95 -9.60 -19.06 3.02
C ASN A 95 -10.07 -19.45 4.42
N ASN A 96 -9.90 -18.55 5.39
CA ASN A 96 -10.25 -18.84 6.79
C ASN A 96 -11.74 -18.75 7.06
N ILE A 97 -12.47 -17.85 6.39
CA ILE A 97 -13.90 -17.64 6.63
C ILE A 97 -14.75 -18.51 5.69
N PHE A 98 -14.42 -18.51 4.40
CA PHE A 98 -15.26 -19.14 3.37
C PHE A 98 -14.68 -20.47 2.85
N ASN A 99 -13.48 -20.85 3.26
CA ASN A 99 -12.74 -22.02 2.72
C ASN A 99 -12.64 -21.98 1.18
N ALA A 100 -12.51 -20.77 0.62
CA ALA A 100 -12.46 -20.49 -0.80
C ALA A 100 -11.33 -19.51 -1.11
N ASP A 101 -10.76 -19.58 -2.31
CA ASP A 101 -9.81 -18.56 -2.75
C ASP A 101 -10.54 -17.24 -3.06
N PRO A 102 -9.94 -16.10 -2.74
CA PRO A 102 -10.52 -14.80 -3.07
C PRO A 102 -10.63 -14.63 -4.59
N PRO A 103 -11.62 -13.88 -5.06
CA PRO A 103 -11.73 -13.56 -6.48
C PRO A 103 -10.47 -12.84 -6.94
N ASN A 104 -9.97 -13.24 -8.09
CA ASN A 104 -8.76 -12.67 -8.65
C ASN A 104 -9.09 -11.29 -9.27
N TYR A 105 -9.18 -10.26 -8.42
CA TYR A 105 -9.30 -8.86 -8.88
C TYR A 105 -7.94 -8.39 -9.40
N ILE A 106 -7.52 -8.91 -10.54
CA ILE A 106 -6.48 -8.24 -11.31
C ILE A 106 -7.19 -7.10 -12.03
N VAL A 107 -7.41 -6.01 -11.30
CA VAL A 107 -7.57 -4.71 -11.94
C VAL A 107 -6.15 -4.34 -12.39
N GLU A 108 -5.80 -4.73 -13.60
CA GLU A 108 -4.65 -4.10 -14.24
C GLU A 108 -4.99 -2.60 -14.31
N ALA A 109 -4.18 -1.77 -13.63
CA ALA A 109 -4.37 -0.32 -13.56
C ALA A 109 -4.30 0.38 -14.95
N ARG A 110 -4.22 -0.40 -16.02
CA ARG A 110 -4.22 0.00 -17.43
C ARG A 110 -5.48 -0.39 -18.20
N ASP A 111 -6.50 -0.88 -17.53
CA ASP A 111 -7.80 -1.01 -18.17
C ASP A 111 -8.53 0.36 -18.17
N THR A 112 -7.91 1.35 -18.76
CA THR A 112 -8.66 2.38 -19.45
C THR A 112 -9.35 1.65 -20.58
N LEU A 113 -10.59 1.30 -20.35
CA LEU A 113 -11.43 0.47 -21.22
C LEU A 113 -11.64 1.12 -22.59
N LEU A 114 -11.25 2.38 -22.74
CA LEU A 114 -11.27 3.13 -23.99
C LEU A 114 -10.06 4.09 -24.00
N PRO A 115 -9.34 4.23 -25.12
CA PRO A 115 -8.38 5.32 -25.30
C PRO A 115 -9.06 6.66 -25.06
N ASP A 116 -8.31 7.63 -24.54
CA ASP A 116 -8.82 8.99 -24.33
C ASP A 116 -9.40 9.57 -25.64
N GLY A 117 -10.48 10.35 -25.52
CA GLY A 117 -11.25 10.86 -26.67
C GLY A 117 -10.46 11.45 -27.84
N PRO A 118 -9.30 12.13 -27.67
CA PRO A 118 -8.44 12.60 -28.76
C PRO A 118 -7.74 11.46 -29.53
N GLU A 119 -7.41 10.34 -28.86
CA GLU A 119 -6.77 9.19 -29.52
C GLU A 119 -7.77 8.39 -30.35
N LEU A 120 -9.02 8.26 -29.86
CA LEU A 120 -10.12 7.63 -30.61
C LEU A 120 -10.40 8.29 -31.95
N ALA A 121 -10.25 9.62 -32.03
CA ALA A 121 -10.50 10.38 -33.26
C ALA A 121 -9.43 10.18 -34.33
N GLN A 122 -8.29 9.55 -34.01
CA GLN A 122 -7.16 9.31 -34.90
C GLN A 122 -7.02 7.84 -35.32
N GLN A 123 -7.81 6.93 -34.72
CA GLN A 123 -7.78 5.50 -35.06
C GLN A 123 -8.59 5.20 -36.33
N GLU A 124 -8.14 4.23 -37.12
CA GLU A 124 -8.93 3.71 -38.24
C GLU A 124 -10.17 2.96 -37.71
N GLU A 125 -11.28 2.99 -38.47
CA GLU A 125 -12.54 2.33 -38.08
C GLU A 125 -12.36 0.84 -37.76
N SER A 126 -11.42 0.16 -38.43
CA SER A 126 -11.07 -1.23 -38.20
C SER A 126 -10.49 -1.47 -36.81
N ASP A 127 -9.62 -0.57 -36.31
CA ASP A 127 -8.96 -0.68 -35.02
C ASP A 127 -9.94 -0.44 -33.88
N LEU A 128 -10.86 0.50 -34.05
CA LEU A 128 -11.96 0.74 -33.10
C LEU A 128 -12.85 -0.47 -32.92
N VAL A 129 -13.15 -1.21 -33.99
CA VAL A 129 -13.95 -2.43 -33.94
C VAL A 129 -13.20 -3.55 -33.21
N TRP A 130 -11.90 -3.71 -33.48
CA TRP A 130 -11.08 -4.72 -32.78
C TRP A 130 -10.89 -4.39 -31.31
N ASP A 131 -10.69 -3.13 -30.96
CA ASP A 131 -10.59 -2.69 -29.55
C ASP A 131 -11.91 -2.91 -28.81
N ALA A 132 -13.05 -2.58 -29.43
CA ALA A 132 -14.37 -2.83 -28.87
C ALA A 132 -14.62 -4.33 -28.65
N PHE A 133 -14.20 -5.17 -29.60
CA PHE A 133 -14.32 -6.64 -29.48
C PHE A 133 -13.42 -7.19 -28.36
N ALA A 134 -12.21 -6.68 -28.21
CA ALA A 134 -11.29 -7.04 -27.15
C ALA A 134 -11.83 -6.63 -25.78
N VAL A 135 -12.44 -5.45 -25.66
CA VAL A 135 -13.12 -4.98 -24.43
C VAL A 135 -14.30 -5.87 -24.08
N ALA A 136 -15.17 -6.18 -25.06
CA ALA A 136 -16.33 -7.05 -24.86
C ALA A 136 -15.92 -8.46 -24.42
N SER A 137 -14.90 -9.03 -25.04
CA SER A 137 -14.35 -10.36 -24.69
C SER A 137 -13.77 -10.40 -23.28
N ARG A 138 -13.05 -9.34 -22.87
CA ARG A 138 -12.54 -9.20 -21.49
C ARG A 138 -13.66 -9.07 -20.47
N ALA A 139 -14.68 -8.25 -20.78
CA ALA A 139 -15.86 -8.10 -19.92
C ALA A 139 -16.62 -9.43 -19.74
N GLU A 140 -16.80 -10.20 -20.82
CA GLU A 140 -17.41 -11.52 -20.77
C GLU A 140 -16.59 -12.51 -19.89
N SER A 141 -15.27 -12.53 -20.08
CA SER A 141 -14.37 -13.37 -19.27
C SER A 141 -14.45 -13.01 -17.78
N ARG A 142 -14.48 -11.73 -17.45
CA ARG A 142 -14.64 -11.27 -16.06
C ARG A 142 -16.01 -11.62 -15.48
N ALA A 143 -17.07 -11.46 -16.27
CA ALA A 143 -18.40 -11.83 -15.83
C ALA A 143 -18.50 -13.33 -15.52
N ARG A 144 -17.84 -14.18 -16.30
CA ARG A 144 -17.76 -15.63 -16.03
C ARG A 144 -16.99 -15.89 -14.72
N GLN A 145 -15.82 -15.27 -14.52
CA GLN A 145 -15.04 -15.44 -13.29
C GLN A 145 -15.83 -15.02 -12.05
N VAL A 146 -16.54 -13.89 -12.12
CA VAL A 146 -17.42 -13.43 -11.02
C VAL A 146 -18.55 -14.42 -10.78
N SER A 147 -19.16 -14.96 -11.84
CA SER A 147 -20.24 -15.96 -11.73
C SER A 147 -19.74 -17.28 -11.11
N GLU A 148 -18.58 -17.78 -11.51
CA GLU A 148 -17.95 -18.98 -10.93
C GLU A 148 -17.62 -18.76 -9.45
N TRP A 149 -17.09 -17.59 -9.12
CA TRP A 149 -16.80 -17.24 -7.74
C TRP A 149 -18.06 -17.13 -6.88
N LEU A 150 -19.11 -16.46 -7.37
CA LEU A 150 -20.39 -16.39 -6.66
C LEU A 150 -21.01 -17.77 -6.43
N SER A 151 -20.90 -18.66 -7.41
CA SER A 151 -21.40 -20.04 -7.25
C SER A 151 -20.57 -20.83 -6.22
N GLY A 152 -19.26 -20.58 -6.11
CA GLY A 152 -18.43 -21.15 -5.06
C GLY A 152 -18.82 -20.66 -3.66
N ILE A 153 -19.11 -19.38 -3.51
CA ILE A 153 -19.65 -18.83 -2.26
C ILE A 153 -21.03 -19.44 -1.95
N GLU A 154 -21.93 -19.48 -2.93
CA GLU A 154 -23.25 -20.05 -2.75
C GLU A 154 -23.18 -21.52 -2.30
N GLN A 155 -22.26 -22.31 -2.86
CA GLN A 155 -22.00 -23.68 -2.42
C GLN A 155 -21.46 -23.75 -0.99
N ALA A 156 -20.54 -22.83 -0.62
CA ALA A 156 -20.03 -22.76 0.75
C ALA A 156 -21.14 -22.41 1.76
N PHE A 157 -22.04 -21.49 1.40
CA PHE A 157 -23.21 -21.14 2.21
C PHE A 157 -24.27 -22.25 2.29
N ALA A 158 -24.36 -23.10 1.26
CA ALA A 158 -25.29 -24.22 1.21
C ALA A 158 -24.79 -25.50 1.94
N ALA A 159 -23.53 -25.47 2.42
CA ALA A 159 -23.00 -26.58 3.21
C ALA A 159 -23.77 -26.71 4.54
N GLU A 160 -24.13 -27.93 4.91
CA GLU A 160 -24.98 -28.22 6.09
C GLU A 160 -24.42 -27.68 7.41
N ASP A 161 -23.09 -27.48 7.49
CA ASP A 161 -22.39 -26.99 8.69
C ASP A 161 -22.15 -25.49 8.68
N PHE A 162 -22.58 -24.76 7.64
CA PHE A 162 -22.35 -23.32 7.55
C PHE A 162 -23.50 -22.53 8.21
N SER A 163 -23.19 -21.82 9.28
CA SER A 163 -24.08 -20.85 9.93
C SER A 163 -23.38 -19.50 10.00
N PRO A 164 -23.87 -18.48 9.28
CA PRO A 164 -23.31 -17.13 9.35
C PRO A 164 -23.23 -16.58 10.77
N GLU A 165 -24.22 -16.90 11.60
CA GLU A 165 -24.30 -16.45 12.99
C GLU A 165 -23.24 -17.12 13.88
N ALA A 166 -22.63 -18.22 13.44
CA ALA A 166 -21.56 -18.90 14.14
C ALA A 166 -20.17 -18.33 13.85
N ILE A 167 -20.05 -17.46 12.86
CA ILE A 167 -18.80 -16.74 12.57
C ILE A 167 -18.64 -15.57 13.55
N PRO A 168 -17.49 -15.45 14.25
CA PRO A 168 -17.27 -14.39 15.24
C PRO A 168 -17.04 -13.02 14.58
N SER A 169 -18.09 -12.45 13.96
CA SER A 169 -18.04 -11.33 13.01
C SER A 169 -18.25 -9.94 13.62
N ILE A 170 -18.58 -9.84 14.91
CA ILE A 170 -18.74 -8.55 15.59
C ILE A 170 -17.63 -8.27 16.59
N ALA A 171 -17.37 -6.99 16.86
CA ALA A 171 -16.43 -6.59 17.91
C ALA A 171 -16.92 -7.05 19.30
N PRO A 172 -16.05 -7.68 20.12
CA PRO A 172 -16.46 -8.27 21.40
C PRO A 172 -16.61 -7.24 22.52
N VAL A 173 -16.54 -5.95 22.24
CA VAL A 173 -16.69 -4.85 23.19
C VAL A 173 -17.80 -3.92 22.74
N ARG A 174 -18.71 -3.59 23.65
CA ARG A 174 -19.83 -2.69 23.34
C ARG A 174 -19.33 -1.30 22.96
N ASN A 175 -19.93 -0.73 21.90
CA ASN A 175 -19.58 0.59 21.36
C ASN A 175 -18.09 0.70 21.03
N PHE A 176 -17.54 -0.33 20.43
CA PHE A 176 -16.14 -0.39 20.02
C PHE A 176 -15.73 0.82 19.14
N SER A 177 -14.55 1.35 19.40
CA SER A 177 -13.92 2.40 18.58
C SER A 177 -12.49 1.98 18.23
N PRO A 178 -11.97 2.30 17.03
CA PRO A 178 -10.62 1.94 16.60
C PRO A 178 -9.50 2.34 17.58
N ILE A 179 -9.68 3.44 18.32
CA ILE A 179 -8.73 3.91 19.34
C ILE A 179 -8.57 2.92 20.52
N GLN A 180 -9.52 2.03 20.70
CA GLN A 180 -9.49 1.00 21.72
C GLN A 180 -8.66 -0.23 21.29
N THR A 181 -8.21 -0.27 20.04
CA THR A 181 -7.39 -1.36 19.53
C THR A 181 -6.00 -1.29 20.12
N GLY A 182 -5.56 -2.38 20.73
CA GLY A 182 -4.20 -2.59 21.20
C GLY A 182 -3.40 -3.47 20.24
N ALA A 183 -2.53 -4.30 20.82
CA ALA A 183 -1.71 -5.24 20.06
C ALA A 183 -2.55 -6.37 19.46
N SER A 184 -2.27 -6.72 18.22
CA SER A 184 -2.77 -7.91 17.54
C SER A 184 -1.80 -9.09 17.69
N VAL A 185 -2.14 -10.21 17.07
CA VAL A 185 -1.33 -11.45 17.06
C VAL A 185 0.08 -11.19 16.53
N GLY A 186 1.04 -11.92 17.08
CA GLY A 186 2.43 -11.90 16.64
C GLY A 186 3.43 -11.51 17.73
N LYS A 187 4.67 -11.22 17.32
CA LYS A 187 5.73 -10.87 18.27
C LYS A 187 5.53 -9.48 18.82
N LYS A 188 5.25 -9.37 20.12
CA LYS A 188 5.02 -8.12 20.84
C LYS A 188 5.93 -8.02 22.07
N VAL A 189 6.19 -6.81 22.51
CA VAL A 189 6.95 -6.57 23.74
C VAL A 189 6.01 -6.74 24.93
N ASN A 190 6.33 -7.67 25.81
CA ASN A 190 5.58 -7.83 27.07
C ASN A 190 5.84 -6.63 27.98
N PRO A 191 4.80 -5.99 28.55
CA PRO A 191 4.95 -4.76 29.34
C PRO A 191 5.68 -4.97 30.66
N PHE A 192 5.61 -6.17 31.25
CA PHE A 192 6.21 -6.50 32.55
C PHE A 192 7.67 -6.92 32.40
N TYR A 193 7.95 -7.85 31.51
CA TYR A 193 9.27 -8.47 31.38
C TYR A 193 10.17 -7.78 30.37
N LYS A 194 9.62 -6.84 29.56
CA LYS A 194 10.34 -6.09 28.49
C LYS A 194 11.03 -7.00 27.46
N ASN A 195 10.58 -8.23 27.35
CA ASN A 195 11.04 -9.18 26.33
C ASN A 195 9.99 -9.36 25.24
N VAL A 196 10.43 -9.81 24.08
CA VAL A 196 9.55 -10.12 22.96
C VAL A 196 8.92 -11.49 23.20
N ARG A 197 7.59 -11.56 23.13
CA ARG A 197 6.80 -12.80 23.22
C ARG A 197 5.80 -12.87 22.07
N ASP A 198 5.35 -14.07 21.79
CA ASP A 198 4.24 -14.29 20.88
C ASP A 198 2.93 -13.95 21.58
N HIS A 199 2.26 -12.91 21.10
CA HIS A 199 0.94 -12.49 21.54
C HIS A 199 -0.12 -13.28 20.74
N THR A 200 -1.07 -13.89 21.44
CA THR A 200 -1.94 -14.93 20.88
C THR A 200 -3.30 -14.42 20.42
N GLY A 201 -3.62 -13.17 20.73
CA GLY A 201 -4.92 -12.57 20.46
C GLY A 201 -4.84 -11.09 20.08
N LEU A 202 -5.95 -10.41 20.26
CA LEU A 202 -6.10 -8.98 20.11
C LEU A 202 -6.45 -8.38 21.48
N ASP A 203 -5.68 -7.39 21.90
CA ASP A 203 -6.00 -6.60 23.08
C ASP A 203 -6.94 -5.45 22.70
N LEU A 204 -8.03 -5.31 23.42
CA LEU A 204 -9.01 -4.22 23.29
C LEU A 204 -9.04 -3.43 24.59
N VAL A 205 -8.49 -2.22 24.56
CA VAL A 205 -8.39 -1.34 25.73
C VAL A 205 -9.72 -0.62 25.93
N ALA A 206 -10.38 -0.89 27.05
CA ALA A 206 -11.64 -0.27 27.38
C ALA A 206 -11.76 -0.05 28.90
N PRO A 207 -12.55 0.92 29.34
CA PRO A 207 -12.77 1.15 30.77
C PRO A 207 -13.31 -0.11 31.47
N SER A 208 -12.88 -0.35 32.71
CA SER A 208 -13.47 -1.40 33.56
C SER A 208 -14.99 -1.23 33.65
N GLY A 209 -15.73 -2.34 33.52
CA GLY A 209 -17.19 -2.35 33.51
C GLY A 209 -17.81 -2.20 32.12
N THR A 210 -17.00 -1.99 31.07
CA THR A 210 -17.52 -2.03 29.68
C THR A 210 -18.01 -3.44 29.37
N GLU A 211 -19.19 -3.58 28.79
CA GLU A 211 -19.77 -4.89 28.47
C GLU A 211 -18.97 -5.63 27.39
N VAL A 212 -18.67 -6.89 27.69
CA VAL A 212 -18.05 -7.84 26.76
C VAL A 212 -19.12 -8.69 26.13
N LEU A 213 -19.15 -8.71 24.80
CA LEU A 213 -20.16 -9.34 23.96
C LEU A 213 -19.67 -10.64 23.37
N CYS A 214 -20.58 -11.62 23.24
CA CYS A 214 -20.31 -12.81 22.45
C CYS A 214 -20.25 -12.46 20.96
N SER A 215 -19.16 -12.79 20.30
CA SER A 215 -18.93 -12.40 18.89
C SER A 215 -19.68 -13.26 17.89
N ALA A 216 -20.25 -14.41 18.30
CA ALA A 216 -21.04 -15.33 17.46
C ALA A 216 -21.98 -16.18 18.32
N ASP A 217 -22.94 -16.84 17.67
CA ASP A 217 -23.81 -17.83 18.31
C ASP A 217 -23.00 -19.06 18.74
N GLY A 218 -23.24 -19.56 19.95
CA GLY A 218 -22.48 -20.70 20.45
C GLY A 218 -22.87 -21.17 21.84
N LYS A 219 -21.96 -21.95 22.42
CA LYS A 219 -22.11 -22.50 23.78
C LYS A 219 -20.87 -22.20 24.63
N VAL A 220 -21.05 -21.71 25.82
CA VAL A 220 -19.96 -21.50 26.79
C VAL A 220 -19.42 -22.88 27.21
N VAL A 221 -18.19 -23.19 26.87
CA VAL A 221 -17.55 -24.48 27.18
C VAL A 221 -16.68 -24.40 28.41
N LYS A 222 -16.17 -23.21 28.77
CA LYS A 222 -15.32 -23.04 29.93
C LYS A 222 -15.45 -21.65 30.56
N VAL A 223 -15.50 -21.57 31.87
CA VAL A 223 -15.40 -20.33 32.63
C VAL A 223 -14.33 -20.52 33.70
N THR A 224 -13.31 -19.69 33.71
CA THR A 224 -12.25 -19.72 34.73
C THR A 224 -12.29 -18.41 35.52
N ARG A 225 -12.13 -18.48 36.83
CA ARG A 225 -11.94 -17.33 37.72
C ARG A 225 -10.59 -17.42 38.38
N SER A 226 -9.74 -16.45 38.12
CA SER A 226 -8.35 -16.45 38.59
C SER A 226 -7.83 -15.01 38.70
N GLU A 227 -6.97 -14.79 39.67
CA GLU A 227 -6.19 -13.55 39.83
C GLU A 227 -4.80 -13.64 39.17
N LYS A 228 -4.50 -14.73 38.45
CA LYS A 228 -3.18 -14.98 37.85
C LYS A 228 -3.33 -15.26 36.33
N GLY A 229 -2.24 -15.00 35.61
CA GLY A 229 -2.19 -15.27 34.18
C GLY A 229 -3.26 -14.51 33.41
N MET A 230 -4.09 -15.17 32.65
CA MET A 230 -5.18 -14.58 31.84
C MET A 230 -6.38 -14.09 32.67
N GLY A 231 -6.34 -14.21 33.97
CA GLY A 231 -7.39 -13.75 34.89
C GLY A 231 -8.70 -14.51 34.76
N ASN A 232 -9.83 -13.80 34.86
CA ASN A 232 -11.16 -14.37 34.64
C ASN A 232 -11.37 -14.53 33.13
N THR A 233 -11.72 -15.75 32.72
CA THR A 233 -11.85 -16.08 31.28
C THR A 233 -13.16 -16.78 30.98
N VAL A 234 -13.64 -16.56 29.74
CA VAL A 234 -14.75 -17.29 29.15
C VAL A 234 -14.30 -17.85 27.81
N THR A 235 -14.63 -19.10 27.55
CA THR A 235 -14.41 -19.75 26.24
C THR A 235 -15.78 -20.15 25.68
N VAL A 236 -16.04 -19.76 24.47
CA VAL A 236 -17.27 -20.10 23.74
C VAL A 236 -16.90 -20.92 22.51
N GLU A 237 -17.63 -22.01 22.30
CA GLU A 237 -17.53 -22.85 21.12
C GLU A 237 -18.70 -22.56 20.19
N HIS A 238 -18.40 -22.41 18.91
CA HIS A 238 -19.34 -22.04 17.85
C HIS A 238 -19.41 -23.16 16.80
N ALA A 239 -20.38 -23.14 15.93
CA ALA A 239 -20.41 -24.05 14.79
C ALA A 239 -19.28 -23.74 13.80
N GLY A 240 -19.03 -24.63 12.83
CA GLY A 240 -17.96 -24.46 11.84
C GLY A 240 -16.54 -24.51 12.38
N GLY A 241 -16.33 -25.16 13.56
CA GLY A 241 -15.02 -25.31 14.18
C GLY A 241 -14.47 -24.05 14.86
N PHE A 242 -15.28 -23.00 14.97
CA PHE A 242 -14.86 -21.76 15.62
C PHE A 242 -14.92 -21.87 17.15
N ARG A 243 -13.95 -21.23 17.78
CA ARG A 243 -13.90 -21.02 19.23
C ARG A 243 -13.37 -19.64 19.54
N THR A 244 -14.01 -18.95 20.47
CA THR A 244 -13.56 -17.64 20.95
C THR A 244 -13.18 -17.68 22.41
N PHE A 245 -12.16 -16.91 22.77
CA PHE A 245 -11.61 -16.82 24.12
C PHE A 245 -11.57 -15.37 24.55
N TYR A 246 -12.10 -15.11 25.73
CA TYR A 246 -12.22 -13.79 26.35
C TYR A 246 -11.49 -13.82 27.70
N ALA A 247 -10.54 -12.91 27.92
CA ALA A 247 -9.72 -12.89 29.14
C ALA A 247 -9.63 -11.49 29.77
N HIS A 248 -9.04 -11.45 30.97
CA HIS A 248 -8.92 -10.28 31.84
C HIS A 248 -10.26 -9.67 32.25
N LEU A 249 -11.33 -10.48 32.26
CA LEU A 249 -12.67 -10.05 32.62
C LEU A 249 -12.74 -9.60 34.08
N GLY A 250 -13.50 -8.56 34.36
CA GLY A 250 -13.87 -8.16 35.73
C GLY A 250 -14.97 -9.07 36.25
N LYS A 251 -16.18 -8.87 35.79
CA LYS A 251 -17.33 -9.71 36.11
C LYS A 251 -17.63 -10.68 34.99
N VAL A 252 -17.94 -11.91 35.32
CA VAL A 252 -18.42 -12.92 34.37
C VAL A 252 -19.91 -13.16 34.65
N SER A 253 -20.73 -13.00 33.58
CA SER A 253 -22.20 -13.03 33.65
C SER A 253 -22.81 -14.31 33.08
N VAL A 254 -21.98 -15.28 32.69
CA VAL A 254 -22.41 -16.53 32.08
C VAL A 254 -21.82 -17.74 32.84
N SER A 255 -22.39 -18.91 32.60
CA SER A 255 -21.97 -20.16 33.20
C SER A 255 -21.59 -21.19 32.11
N GLU A 256 -20.76 -22.17 32.50
CA GLU A 256 -20.45 -23.30 31.60
C GLU A 256 -21.71 -24.06 31.20
N GLY A 257 -21.76 -24.48 29.93
CA GLY A 257 -22.91 -25.16 29.32
C GLY A 257 -24.00 -24.21 28.82
N GLN A 258 -23.95 -22.92 29.10
CA GLN A 258 -24.96 -21.95 28.70
C GLN A 258 -24.87 -21.70 27.16
N ALA A 259 -26.03 -21.76 26.47
CA ALA A 259 -26.14 -21.30 25.10
C ALA A 259 -26.18 -19.76 25.08
N VAL A 260 -25.42 -19.18 24.17
CA VAL A 260 -25.29 -17.72 23.98
C VAL A 260 -25.48 -17.39 22.51
N ARG A 261 -26.10 -16.23 22.27
CA ARG A 261 -26.23 -15.66 20.94
C ARG A 261 -25.23 -14.54 20.70
N GLN A 262 -24.94 -14.25 19.47
CA GLN A 262 -24.14 -13.12 19.05
C GLN A 262 -24.69 -11.83 19.72
N GLY A 263 -23.83 -10.96 20.23
CA GLY A 263 -24.18 -9.74 20.95
C GLY A 263 -24.65 -9.95 22.40
N ARG A 264 -24.75 -11.20 22.89
CA ARG A 264 -25.05 -11.49 24.30
C ARG A 264 -23.90 -11.05 25.20
N VAL A 265 -24.22 -10.37 26.30
CA VAL A 265 -23.22 -10.00 27.32
C VAL A 265 -22.70 -11.24 28.01
N LEU A 266 -21.38 -11.46 27.92
CA LEU A 266 -20.63 -12.52 28.61
C LEU A 266 -20.09 -12.08 29.96
N GLY A 267 -19.79 -10.79 30.08
CA GLY A 267 -19.17 -10.20 31.26
C GLY A 267 -18.84 -8.73 31.03
N GLU A 268 -17.88 -8.26 31.82
CA GLU A 268 -17.42 -6.87 31.77
C GLU A 268 -15.90 -6.85 31.64
N VAL A 269 -15.36 -5.87 30.92
CA VAL A 269 -13.92 -5.60 30.87
C VAL A 269 -13.42 -5.36 32.30
N GLY A 270 -12.30 -5.95 32.61
CA GLY A 270 -11.66 -5.79 33.91
C GLY A 270 -10.16 -5.66 33.84
N GLN A 271 -9.51 -5.97 34.93
CA GLN A 271 -8.05 -6.02 35.06
C GLN A 271 -7.63 -7.25 35.90
N SER A 272 -8.36 -8.37 35.72
CA SER A 272 -8.00 -9.60 36.40
C SER A 272 -6.78 -10.28 35.76
N GLY A 273 -5.99 -10.99 36.56
CA GLY A 273 -4.77 -11.63 36.08
C GLY A 273 -3.61 -10.66 35.85
N SER A 274 -2.75 -11.00 34.90
CA SER A 274 -1.51 -10.27 34.63
C SER A 274 -1.69 -9.34 33.45
N THR A 275 -2.35 -8.21 33.62
CA THR A 275 -2.52 -7.18 32.60
C THR A 275 -2.10 -5.79 33.12
N PHE A 276 -1.52 -4.97 32.24
CA PHE A 276 -1.01 -3.64 32.58
C PHE A 276 -2.12 -2.62 32.82
N ALA A 277 -3.21 -2.72 32.07
CA ALA A 277 -4.35 -1.81 32.14
C ALA A 277 -5.67 -2.59 31.94
N PRO A 278 -6.83 -2.00 32.28
CA PRO A 278 -8.11 -2.61 31.94
C PRO A 278 -8.22 -2.86 30.44
N CYS A 279 -8.39 -4.11 30.04
CA CYS A 279 -8.51 -4.54 28.66
C CYS A 279 -9.27 -5.85 28.54
N LEU A 280 -9.74 -6.16 27.36
CA LEU A 280 -10.15 -7.48 26.95
C LEU A 280 -9.06 -8.09 26.08
N HIS A 281 -8.48 -9.23 26.47
CA HIS A 281 -7.71 -10.05 25.56
C HIS A 281 -8.65 -11.03 24.87
N TYR A 282 -8.67 -11.00 23.52
CA TYR A 282 -9.62 -11.73 22.70
C TYR A 282 -8.90 -12.59 21.67
N GLU A 283 -9.23 -13.89 21.65
CA GLU A 283 -8.68 -14.83 20.65
C GLU A 283 -9.81 -15.44 19.82
N VAL A 284 -9.51 -15.68 18.56
CA VAL A 284 -10.32 -16.50 17.63
C VAL A 284 -9.50 -17.71 17.25
N LEU A 285 -10.11 -18.89 17.37
CA LEU A 285 -9.53 -20.15 16.89
C LEU A 285 -10.52 -20.77 15.88
N ARG A 286 -9.97 -21.41 14.85
CA ARG A 286 -10.71 -22.28 13.94
C ARG A 286 -10.01 -23.63 13.87
N ASP A 287 -10.72 -24.71 14.12
CA ASP A 287 -10.19 -26.07 14.18
C ASP A 287 -8.94 -26.21 15.08
N GLY A 288 -8.90 -25.43 16.16
CA GLY A 288 -7.80 -25.37 17.12
C GLY A 288 -6.62 -24.50 16.70
N ILE A 289 -6.63 -23.94 15.48
CA ILE A 289 -5.60 -23.05 14.97
C ILE A 289 -5.99 -21.60 15.29
N ARG A 290 -5.06 -20.86 15.91
CA ARG A 290 -5.28 -19.42 16.20
C ARG A 290 -5.34 -18.61 14.93
N GLN A 291 -6.32 -17.72 14.89
CA GLN A 291 -6.55 -16.76 13.82
C GLN A 291 -6.30 -15.34 14.35
N ASP A 292 -5.95 -14.40 13.46
CA ASP A 292 -5.89 -12.99 13.85
C ASP A 292 -7.33 -12.43 13.99
N PRO A 293 -7.77 -12.04 15.21
CA PRO A 293 -9.14 -11.58 15.42
C PRO A 293 -9.52 -10.34 14.63
N VAL A 294 -8.55 -9.53 14.23
CA VAL A 294 -8.75 -8.31 13.44
C VAL A 294 -9.46 -8.62 12.11
N ASN A 295 -9.25 -9.80 11.56
CA ASN A 295 -9.83 -10.23 10.29
C ASN A 295 -11.34 -10.54 10.38
N TYR A 296 -11.92 -10.54 11.56
CA TYR A 296 -13.28 -11.03 11.81
C TYR A 296 -14.32 -9.93 12.11
N PHE A 297 -13.91 -8.66 12.34
CA PHE A 297 -14.84 -7.58 12.73
C PHE A 297 -15.51 -6.89 11.53
N PHE A 298 -16.03 -7.66 10.58
CA PHE A 298 -16.57 -7.12 9.33
C PHE A 298 -18.08 -6.88 9.36
N ALA A 299 -18.81 -7.40 10.36
CA ALA A 299 -20.26 -7.28 10.36
C ALA A 299 -20.78 -5.98 10.99
N ASP A 300 -20.03 -5.38 11.91
CA ASP A 300 -20.45 -4.19 12.66
C ASP A 300 -19.53 -2.96 12.48
N LEU A 301 -18.46 -3.09 11.69
CA LEU A 301 -17.57 -1.99 11.39
C LEU A 301 -17.71 -1.54 9.93
N ASP A 302 -17.83 -0.23 9.74
CA ASP A 302 -17.72 0.35 8.41
C ASP A 302 -16.26 0.26 7.89
N PRO A 303 -16.05 0.35 6.57
CA PRO A 303 -14.71 0.17 5.98
C PRO A 303 -13.65 1.14 6.48
N ALA A 304 -14.03 2.37 6.86
CA ALA A 304 -13.08 3.37 7.36
C ALA A 304 -12.65 3.02 8.79
N THR A 305 -13.61 2.71 9.65
CA THR A 305 -13.39 2.25 11.03
C THR A 305 -12.58 0.96 11.06
N TYR A 306 -12.87 0.02 10.17
CA TYR A 306 -12.09 -1.23 10.03
C TYR A 306 -10.64 -0.95 9.63
N ARG A 307 -10.41 -0.11 8.63
CA ARG A 307 -9.06 0.29 8.21
C ARG A 307 -8.27 0.92 9.36
N ASP A 308 -8.88 1.84 10.10
CA ASP A 308 -8.23 2.55 11.20
C ASP A 308 -7.88 1.57 12.34
N MET A 309 -8.75 0.64 12.67
CA MET A 309 -8.49 -0.46 13.60
C MET A 309 -7.28 -1.30 13.13
N MET A 310 -7.24 -1.68 11.86
CA MET A 310 -6.15 -2.44 11.27
C MET A 310 -4.80 -1.75 11.40
N ILE A 311 -4.75 -0.45 11.10
CA ILE A 311 -3.52 0.34 11.21
C ILE A 311 -3.01 0.33 12.65
N VAL A 312 -3.88 0.57 13.63
CA VAL A 312 -3.51 0.57 15.05
C VAL A 312 -3.02 -0.82 15.49
N ALA A 313 -3.76 -1.88 15.18
CA ALA A 313 -3.41 -3.25 15.55
C ALA A 313 -2.04 -3.68 15.03
N LEU A 314 -1.70 -3.28 13.79
CA LEU A 314 -0.43 -3.61 13.15
C LEU A 314 0.75 -2.81 13.69
N THR A 315 0.53 -1.53 14.00
CA THR A 315 1.59 -0.62 14.45
C THR A 315 1.87 -0.74 15.94
N THR A 316 0.92 -1.26 16.72
CA THR A 316 1.10 -1.46 18.17
C THR A 316 2.10 -2.58 18.44
N GLY A 317 3.27 -2.21 18.95
CA GLY A 317 4.39 -3.14 19.20
C GLY A 317 4.41 -3.76 20.60
N GLN A 318 3.52 -3.35 21.52
CA GLN A 318 3.48 -3.80 22.91
C GLN A 318 2.09 -4.35 23.24
N SER A 319 2.03 -5.57 23.84
CA SER A 319 0.79 -6.14 24.39
C SER A 319 0.40 -5.52 25.74
N MET A 320 -0.78 -5.87 26.25
CA MET A 320 -1.24 -5.45 27.58
C MET A 320 -0.94 -6.51 28.65
N ASP A 321 -0.57 -7.73 28.23
CA ASP A 321 -0.30 -8.91 29.07
C ASP A 321 1.09 -9.54 28.86
#